data_712ead8dbc340028631bba1d1ab654d5
#
_entry.id   712ead8dbc340028631bba1d1ab654d5
#
_cell.length_a   1.000
_cell.length_b   1.000
_cell.length_c   1.000
_cell.angle_alpha   90.00
_cell.angle_beta   90.00
_cell.angle_gamma   90.00
#
_symmetry.space_group_name_H-M   'P 1'
#
loop_
_entity.id
_entity.type
_entity.pdbx_description
1 polymer ?
#
loop_
_entity_poly.entity_id
_entity_poly.type
_entity_poly.pdbx_seq_one_letter_code
_entity_poly.pdbx_strand_id
1 'polypeptide(L)'
;MGEYAGIREREEGKKKMPFGMVVLFLGLIISGLVYMYLFSPQTTGWRQVAQYERSMEAQKAAIITHEVKEVASGMSETKDDKGPAIYASDCAMCHGEKLEGNIGPSLMGPKFIYGNTLADHVRVIADGTPKGMPGFQKQLGTEKVRAVAHYIYFRHSK
;
A
#
# COMPACT_ATOMS: atom_id res chain seq x y z
N MET A 1 -47.29 -40.62 -37.08
CA MET A 1 -48.23 -39.70 -36.42
C MET A 1 -48.59 -40.31 -35.09
N GLY A 2 -47.87 -39.96 -34.06
CA GLY A 2 -48.03 -40.46 -32.69
C GLY A 2 -48.97 -39.55 -31.95
N GLU A 3 -50.08 -40.07 -31.61
CA GLU A 3 -51.15 -39.50 -30.83
C GLU A 3 -50.72 -39.41 -29.38
N TYR A 4 -50.41 -38.20 -28.89
CA TYR A 4 -50.22 -37.96 -27.47
C TYR A 4 -51.59 -37.87 -26.79
N ALA A 5 -52.19 -39.02 -26.64
CA ALA A 5 -53.41 -39.15 -25.86
C ALA A 5 -53.09 -39.13 -24.38
N GLY A 6 -53.61 -38.15 -23.64
CA GLY A 6 -53.88 -38.27 -22.24
C GLY A 6 -53.18 -37.40 -21.22
N ILE A 7 -52.59 -36.27 -21.60
CA ILE A 7 -52.29 -35.26 -20.59
C ILE A 7 -53.53 -34.36 -20.47
N ARG A 8 -54.38 -34.66 -19.48
CA ARG A 8 -55.44 -33.74 -19.07
C ARG A 8 -54.72 -32.42 -18.69
N GLU A 9 -54.91 -31.41 -19.54
CA GLU A 9 -54.60 -30.02 -19.12
C GLU A 9 -55.37 -29.83 -17.79
N ARG A 10 -54.62 -29.75 -16.72
CA ARG A 10 -55.18 -29.36 -15.44
C ARG A 10 -55.66 -27.94 -15.63
N GLU A 11 -56.99 -27.75 -15.79
CA GLU A 11 -57.58 -26.43 -15.70
C GLU A 11 -57.16 -25.85 -14.37
N GLU A 12 -56.08 -25.06 -14.40
CA GLU A 12 -55.67 -24.21 -13.29
C GLU A 12 -56.73 -23.14 -13.17
N GLY A 13 -57.87 -23.54 -12.58
CA GLY A 13 -58.90 -22.61 -12.24
C GLY A 13 -58.28 -21.46 -11.52
N LYS A 14 -58.57 -20.23 -11.94
CA LYS A 14 -58.17 -18.94 -11.35
C LYS A 14 -58.51 -18.94 -9.84
N LYS A 15 -57.72 -19.69 -9.05
CA LYS A 15 -57.83 -19.64 -7.60
C LYS A 15 -57.37 -18.25 -7.21
N LYS A 16 -58.35 -17.43 -6.79
CA LYS A 16 -58.06 -16.10 -6.24
C LYS A 16 -56.99 -16.29 -5.16
N MET A 17 -55.87 -15.66 -5.34
CA MET A 17 -54.80 -15.71 -4.35
C MET A 17 -55.37 -15.27 -3.00
N PRO A 18 -55.12 -16.04 -1.93
CA PRO A 18 -55.62 -15.69 -0.59
C PRO A 18 -55.03 -14.33 -0.24
N PHE A 19 -55.91 -13.42 0.18
CA PHE A 19 -55.54 -12.03 0.50
C PHE A 19 -54.35 -11.94 1.47
N GLY A 20 -54.25 -12.88 2.44
CA GLY A 20 -53.13 -12.96 3.36
C GLY A 20 -51.78 -13.18 2.69
N MET A 21 -51.73 -13.93 1.57
CA MET A 21 -50.51 -14.18 0.83
C MET A 21 -50.01 -12.94 0.08
N VAL A 22 -50.97 -12.13 -0.43
CA VAL A 22 -50.65 -10.85 -1.09
C VAL A 22 -50.11 -9.85 -0.07
N VAL A 23 -50.73 -9.74 1.10
CA VAL A 23 -50.26 -8.87 2.18
C VAL A 23 -48.87 -9.25 2.67
N LEU A 24 -48.61 -10.55 2.86
CA LEU A 24 -47.30 -11.05 3.27
C LEU A 24 -46.24 -10.73 2.21
N PHE A 25 -46.56 -10.92 0.94
CA PHE A 25 -45.62 -10.64 -0.16
C PHE A 25 -45.28 -9.15 -0.27
N LEU A 26 -46.27 -8.30 -0.17
CA LEU A 26 -46.08 -6.84 -0.16
C LEU A 26 -45.28 -6.40 1.08
N GLY A 27 -45.53 -6.97 2.23
CA GLY A 27 -44.79 -6.71 3.46
C GLY A 27 -43.32 -7.08 3.33
N LEU A 28 -43.00 -8.21 2.72
CA LEU A 28 -41.61 -8.61 2.45
C LEU A 28 -40.92 -7.68 1.44
N ILE A 29 -41.63 -7.26 0.40
CA ILE A 29 -41.07 -6.32 -0.59
C ILE A 29 -40.75 -4.98 0.08
N ILE A 30 -41.72 -4.43 0.83
CA ILE A 30 -41.54 -3.16 1.55
C ILE A 30 -40.38 -3.28 2.56
N SER A 31 -40.35 -4.37 3.33
CA SER A 31 -39.26 -4.64 4.28
C SER A 31 -37.89 -4.72 3.58
N GLY A 32 -37.83 -5.39 2.44
CA GLY A 32 -36.62 -5.46 1.61
C GLY A 32 -36.16 -4.11 1.07
N LEU A 33 -37.10 -3.28 0.62
CA LEU A 33 -36.78 -1.93 0.14
C LEU A 33 -36.31 -1.02 1.27
N VAL A 34 -36.96 -1.10 2.44
CA VAL A 34 -36.54 -0.37 3.63
C VAL A 34 -35.16 -0.83 4.10
N TYR A 35 -34.91 -2.14 4.11
CA TYR A 35 -33.59 -2.70 4.43
C TYR A 35 -32.54 -2.20 3.45
N MET A 36 -32.79 -2.28 2.13
CA MET A 36 -31.87 -1.76 1.12
C MET A 36 -31.61 -0.26 1.30
N TYR A 37 -32.64 0.53 1.61
CA TYR A 37 -32.48 1.96 1.84
C TYR A 37 -31.67 2.25 3.09
N LEU A 38 -31.96 1.59 4.20
CA LEU A 38 -31.25 1.81 5.49
C LEU A 38 -29.82 1.26 5.47
N PHE A 39 -29.56 0.17 4.76
CA PHE A 39 -28.24 -0.49 4.70
C PHE A 39 -27.50 -0.24 3.39
N SER A 40 -27.99 0.66 2.54
CA SER A 40 -27.25 1.08 1.36
C SER A 40 -25.96 1.82 1.78
N PRO A 41 -24.80 1.53 1.15
CA PRO A 41 -23.54 2.21 1.43
C PRO A 41 -23.62 3.72 1.28
N GLN A 42 -24.59 4.21 0.49
CA GLN A 42 -24.79 5.65 0.23
C GLN A 42 -25.54 6.35 1.35
N THR A 43 -26.42 5.68 2.11
CA THR A 43 -27.26 6.28 3.13
C THR A 43 -26.77 6.12 4.56
N THR A 44 -26.23 4.97 4.90
CA THR A 44 -25.73 4.66 6.27
C THR A 44 -24.25 4.83 6.43
N GLY A 45 -23.54 5.23 5.33
CA GLY A 45 -22.11 5.48 5.43
C GLY A 45 -21.32 4.32 6.04
N TRP A 46 -21.51 3.12 5.54
CA TRP A 46 -20.61 2.02 5.77
C TRP A 46 -19.26 2.39 5.15
N ARG A 47 -18.62 3.36 5.78
CA ARG A 47 -17.38 4.00 5.36
C ARG A 47 -16.19 3.22 5.88
N GLN A 48 -16.22 1.90 5.83
CA GLN A 48 -14.99 1.15 6.13
C GLN A 48 -13.87 1.57 5.19
N VAL A 49 -14.21 1.80 3.92
CA VAL A 49 -13.23 2.31 2.94
C VAL A 49 -12.79 3.74 3.28
N ALA A 50 -13.73 4.65 3.55
CA ALA A 50 -13.40 6.02 3.92
C ALA A 50 -12.73 6.14 5.29
N GLN A 51 -13.03 5.24 6.22
CA GLN A 51 -12.35 5.16 7.51
C GLN A 51 -10.93 4.59 7.34
N TYR A 52 -10.77 3.60 6.47
CA TYR A 52 -9.47 3.05 6.10
C TYR A 52 -8.61 4.10 5.39
N GLU A 53 -9.16 4.84 4.43
CA GLU A 53 -8.47 5.94 3.76
C GLU A 53 -8.01 7.02 4.75
N ARG A 54 -8.88 7.44 5.65
CA ARG A 54 -8.53 8.41 6.72
C ARG A 54 -7.45 7.87 7.67
N SER A 55 -7.52 6.60 8.03
CA SER A 55 -6.49 5.99 8.87
C SER A 55 -5.15 5.89 8.14
N MET A 56 -5.16 5.60 6.85
CA MET A 56 -3.97 5.59 6.00
C MET A 56 -3.37 7.00 5.81
N GLU A 57 -4.21 8.01 5.62
CA GLU A 57 -3.76 9.40 5.55
C GLU A 57 -3.21 9.90 6.89
N ALA A 58 -3.88 9.59 8.00
CA ALA A 58 -3.39 9.89 9.34
C ALA A 58 -2.07 9.18 9.65
N GLN A 59 -1.94 7.92 9.22
CA GLN A 59 -0.72 7.14 9.38
C GLN A 59 0.42 7.69 8.51
N LYS A 60 0.13 8.07 7.26
CA LYS A 60 1.10 8.76 6.39
C LYS A 60 1.51 10.11 6.98
N ALA A 61 0.56 10.90 7.48
CA ALA A 61 0.85 12.17 8.13
C ALA A 61 1.69 11.99 9.41
N ALA A 62 1.39 10.96 10.23
CA ALA A 62 2.16 10.63 11.41
C ALA A 62 3.59 10.17 11.06
N ILE A 63 3.75 9.34 10.01
CA ILE A 63 5.06 8.90 9.53
C ILE A 63 5.86 10.12 9.02
N ILE A 64 5.26 10.98 8.20
CA ILE A 64 5.92 12.19 7.69
C ILE A 64 6.29 13.12 8.87
N THR A 65 5.41 13.28 9.86
CA THR A 65 5.69 14.13 11.04
C THR A 65 6.79 13.53 11.91
N HIS A 66 6.82 12.21 12.04
CA HIS A 66 7.87 11.50 12.77
C HIS A 66 9.21 11.58 12.03
N GLU A 67 9.21 11.37 10.70
CA GLU A 67 10.39 11.53 9.88
C GLU A 67 10.91 12.98 9.86
N VAL A 68 10.01 13.97 9.76
CA VAL A 68 10.39 15.40 9.82
C VAL A 68 10.93 15.74 11.20
N LYS A 69 10.36 15.20 12.28
CA LYS A 69 10.85 15.41 13.64
C LYS A 69 12.16 14.68 13.91
N GLU A 70 12.36 13.47 13.39
CA GLU A 70 13.66 12.77 13.44
C GLU A 70 14.70 13.49 12.57
N VAL A 71 14.32 13.94 11.38
CA VAL A 71 15.22 14.73 10.51
C VAL A 71 15.54 16.08 11.17
N ALA A 72 14.56 16.77 11.77
CA ALA A 72 14.81 18.02 12.49
C ALA A 72 15.61 17.82 13.80
N SER A 73 15.40 16.71 14.48
CA SER A 73 16.18 16.32 15.67
C SER A 73 17.56 15.74 15.29
N GLY A 74 17.69 15.12 14.13
CA GLY A 74 18.96 14.62 13.58
C GLY A 74 19.75 15.67 12.77
N MET A 75 19.18 16.84 12.50
CA MET A 75 19.91 18.01 11.96
C MET A 75 20.72 18.74 13.03
N SER A 76 20.58 18.39 14.32
CA SER A 76 21.51 18.79 15.35
C SER A 76 22.69 17.83 15.35
N GLU A 77 23.72 18.15 14.55
CA GLU A 77 25.09 17.72 14.70
C GLU A 77 25.38 16.25 15.06
N THR A 78 25.05 15.32 14.18
CA THR A 78 25.99 14.23 14.00
C THR A 78 26.75 14.46 12.70
N LYS A 79 27.88 15.13 12.84
CA LYS A 79 29.03 15.05 11.96
C LYS A 79 29.54 13.61 12.00
N ASP A 80 28.70 12.67 11.62
CA ASP A 80 29.06 11.28 11.49
C ASP A 80 29.84 11.12 10.19
N ASP A 81 31.15 11.35 10.29
CA ASP A 81 32.16 11.01 9.27
C ASP A 81 32.19 9.50 8.95
N LYS A 82 31.25 8.73 9.49
CA LYS A 82 31.14 7.28 9.30
C LYS A 82 30.51 6.91 7.95
N GLY A 83 29.60 7.72 7.44
CA GLY A 83 28.93 7.45 6.14
C GLY A 83 29.91 7.25 4.99
N PRO A 84 30.84 8.19 4.75
CA PRO A 84 31.88 8.06 3.73
C PRO A 84 32.76 6.82 3.92
N ALA A 85 33.18 6.53 5.17
CA ALA A 85 34.02 5.38 5.47
C ALA A 85 33.30 4.05 5.20
N ILE A 86 32.02 3.95 5.59
CA ILE A 86 31.18 2.77 5.31
C ILE A 86 30.97 2.61 3.81
N TYR A 87 30.72 3.72 3.11
CA TYR A 87 30.57 3.70 1.66
C TYR A 87 31.82 3.16 0.96
N ALA A 88 33.00 3.65 1.36
CA ALA A 88 34.26 3.23 0.78
C ALA A 88 34.55 1.75 1.01
N SER A 89 34.18 1.19 2.18
CA SER A 89 34.45 -0.21 2.52
C SER A 89 33.45 -1.19 1.89
N ASP A 90 32.17 -0.84 1.88
CA ASP A 90 31.11 -1.81 1.59
C ASP A 90 30.36 -1.55 0.28
N CYS A 91 30.42 -0.33 -0.28
CA CYS A 91 29.62 0.09 -1.42
C CYS A 91 30.42 0.43 -2.66
N ALA A 92 31.60 1.03 -2.49
CA ALA A 92 32.42 1.58 -3.56
C ALA A 92 32.85 0.55 -4.60
N MET A 93 33.08 -0.69 -4.20
CA MET A 93 33.45 -1.77 -5.11
C MET A 93 32.41 -1.97 -6.23
N CYS A 94 31.12 -1.80 -5.92
CA CYS A 94 30.04 -1.96 -6.89
C CYS A 94 29.58 -0.62 -7.48
N HIS A 95 29.54 0.45 -6.67
CA HIS A 95 28.96 1.73 -7.07
C HIS A 95 29.99 2.81 -7.46
N GLY A 96 31.29 2.44 -7.46
CA GLY A 96 32.39 3.37 -7.75
C GLY A 96 32.76 4.24 -6.53
N GLU A 97 33.98 4.70 -6.47
CA GLU A 97 34.48 5.53 -5.34
C GLU A 97 33.80 6.90 -5.26
N LYS A 98 33.39 7.42 -6.41
CA LYS A 98 32.72 8.73 -6.57
C LYS A 98 31.23 8.59 -6.87
N LEU A 99 30.60 7.47 -6.57
CA LEU A 99 29.20 7.14 -6.86
C LEU A 99 28.87 7.03 -8.37
N GLU A 100 29.88 7.00 -9.22
CA GLU A 100 29.74 6.97 -10.69
C GLU A 100 29.16 5.68 -11.25
N GLY A 101 29.15 4.61 -10.43
CA GLY A 101 28.76 3.26 -10.85
C GLY A 101 29.94 2.45 -11.39
N ASN A 102 29.83 1.13 -11.27
CA ASN A 102 30.78 0.15 -11.82
C ASN A 102 30.00 -1.13 -12.16
N ILE A 103 30.01 -2.13 -11.29
CA ILE A 103 29.15 -3.33 -11.39
C ILE A 103 27.70 -2.96 -11.12
N GLY A 104 27.48 -2.08 -10.12
CA GLY A 104 26.20 -1.50 -9.80
C GLY A 104 25.93 -0.18 -10.54
N PRO A 105 24.70 0.28 -10.56
CA PRO A 105 24.34 1.52 -11.22
C PRO A 105 24.97 2.74 -10.55
N SER A 106 25.15 3.84 -11.33
CA SER A 106 25.55 5.13 -10.81
C SER A 106 24.54 5.64 -9.77
N LEU A 107 25.05 6.21 -8.70
CA LEU A 107 24.29 6.87 -7.64
C LEU A 107 24.31 8.41 -7.76
N MET A 108 24.78 8.94 -8.90
CA MET A 108 24.81 10.36 -9.23
C MET A 108 23.69 10.78 -10.20
N GLY A 109 22.82 9.86 -10.60
CA GLY A 109 21.76 10.15 -11.56
C GLY A 109 20.60 10.93 -10.94
N PRO A 110 19.79 11.62 -11.77
CA PRO A 110 18.70 12.47 -11.29
C PRO A 110 17.52 11.69 -10.68
N LYS A 111 17.46 10.38 -10.91
CA LYS A 111 16.40 9.50 -10.39
C LYS A 111 16.94 8.13 -10.06
N PHE A 112 16.57 7.66 -8.88
CA PHE A 112 16.80 6.27 -8.49
C PHE A 112 15.60 5.40 -8.85
N ILE A 113 15.88 4.14 -9.22
CA ILE A 113 14.84 3.18 -9.64
C ILE A 113 13.85 2.87 -8.51
N TYR A 114 14.33 2.88 -7.26
CA TYR A 114 13.56 2.44 -6.09
C TYR A 114 13.11 3.58 -5.17
N GLY A 115 13.13 4.81 -5.65
CA GLY A 115 12.72 6.03 -4.94
C GLY A 115 13.88 6.96 -4.62
N ASN A 116 13.54 8.23 -4.39
CA ASN A 116 14.52 9.32 -4.23
C ASN A 116 14.54 9.89 -2.80
N THR A 117 13.75 9.34 -1.87
CA THR A 117 13.73 9.80 -0.49
C THR A 117 14.84 9.15 0.34
N LEU A 118 15.22 9.78 1.44
CA LEU A 118 16.16 9.17 2.38
C LEU A 118 15.67 7.82 2.91
N ALA A 119 14.36 7.70 3.17
CA ALA A 119 13.74 6.46 3.59
C ALA A 119 13.85 5.35 2.53
N ASP A 120 13.72 5.70 1.25
CA ASP A 120 13.93 4.76 0.16
C ASP A 120 15.37 4.27 0.09
N HIS A 121 16.35 5.15 0.27
CA HIS A 121 17.75 4.75 0.35
C HIS A 121 18.02 3.82 1.52
N VAL A 122 17.50 4.13 2.71
CA VAL A 122 17.63 3.26 3.89
C VAL A 122 17.05 1.88 3.60
N ARG A 123 15.84 1.81 3.06
CA ARG A 123 15.17 0.56 2.72
C ARG A 123 15.96 -0.25 1.70
N VAL A 124 16.40 0.38 0.61
CA VAL A 124 17.16 -0.29 -0.46
C VAL A 124 18.48 -0.85 0.07
N ILE A 125 19.18 -0.12 0.93
CA ILE A 125 20.45 -0.59 1.53
C ILE A 125 20.18 -1.69 2.56
N ALA A 126 19.12 -1.56 3.36
CA ALA A 126 18.77 -2.54 4.37
C ALA A 126 18.38 -3.89 3.76
N ASP A 127 17.44 -3.86 2.81
CA ASP A 127 16.76 -5.05 2.28
C ASP A 127 17.42 -5.57 1.00
N GLY A 128 18.17 -4.73 0.29
CA GLY A 128 18.69 -5.02 -1.03
C GLY A 128 17.67 -4.83 -2.14
N THR A 129 18.01 -5.30 -3.35
CA THR A 129 17.13 -5.19 -4.51
C THR A 129 16.98 -6.50 -5.27
N PRO A 130 15.84 -6.72 -5.94
CA PRO A 130 15.65 -7.90 -6.79
C PRO A 130 16.65 -7.99 -7.98
N LYS A 131 17.32 -6.88 -8.30
CA LYS A 131 18.31 -6.81 -9.39
C LYS A 131 19.73 -7.17 -8.97
N GLY A 132 19.92 -7.73 -7.78
CA GLY A 132 21.18 -8.32 -7.37
C GLY A 132 21.98 -7.52 -6.32
N MET A 133 21.50 -6.38 -5.84
CA MET A 133 22.10 -5.71 -4.69
C MET A 133 21.72 -6.47 -3.41
N PRO A 134 22.67 -6.97 -2.61
CA PRO A 134 22.37 -7.64 -1.35
C PRO A 134 21.87 -6.66 -0.28
N GLY A 135 21.11 -7.16 0.70
CA GLY A 135 20.71 -6.38 1.86
C GLY A 135 21.80 -6.34 2.92
N PHE A 136 22.07 -5.15 3.44
CA PHE A 136 23.17 -4.91 4.40
C PHE A 136 22.69 -4.77 5.85
N GLN A 137 21.37 -4.86 6.13
CA GLN A 137 20.84 -4.69 7.49
C GLN A 137 21.49 -5.62 8.52
N LYS A 138 21.73 -6.89 8.16
CA LYS A 138 22.33 -7.88 9.07
C LYS A 138 23.82 -7.64 9.32
N GLN A 139 24.53 -7.07 8.35
CA GLN A 139 25.97 -6.84 8.39
C GLN A 139 26.30 -5.51 9.06
N LEU A 140 25.61 -4.45 8.70
CA LEU A 140 25.92 -3.09 9.14
C LEU A 140 25.10 -2.67 10.38
N GLY A 141 23.88 -3.19 10.52
CA GLY A 141 22.92 -2.71 11.52
C GLY A 141 22.29 -1.38 11.12
N THR A 142 21.23 -0.98 11.83
CA THR A 142 20.38 0.16 11.48
C THR A 142 21.14 1.49 11.45
N GLU A 143 22.02 1.74 12.40
CA GLU A 143 22.77 2.99 12.50
C GLU A 143 23.71 3.22 11.32
N LYS A 144 24.48 2.20 10.95
CA LYS A 144 25.43 2.33 9.82
C LYS A 144 24.70 2.39 8.49
N VAL A 145 23.57 1.66 8.33
CA VAL A 145 22.72 1.75 7.14
C VAL A 145 22.17 3.16 6.98
N ARG A 146 21.69 3.79 8.07
CA ARG A 146 21.24 5.19 8.04
C ARG A 146 22.38 6.15 7.70
N ALA A 147 23.54 5.99 8.30
CA ALA A 147 24.69 6.86 8.05
C ALA A 147 25.14 6.85 6.57
N VAL A 148 25.25 5.66 5.96
CA VAL A 148 25.62 5.55 4.55
C VAL A 148 24.49 6.00 3.60
N ALA A 149 23.24 5.75 3.95
CA ALA A 149 22.10 6.27 3.19
C ALA A 149 22.06 7.80 3.17
N HIS A 150 22.32 8.43 4.30
CA HIS A 150 22.44 9.86 4.47
C HIS A 150 23.60 10.44 3.62
N TYR A 151 24.77 9.81 3.66
CA TYR A 151 25.90 10.21 2.82
C TYR A 151 25.55 10.20 1.32
N ILE A 152 24.94 9.12 0.82
CA ILE A 152 24.53 8.99 -0.59
C ILE A 152 23.50 10.07 -0.93
N TYR A 153 22.47 10.23 -0.11
CA TYR A 153 21.38 11.18 -0.32
C TYR A 153 21.90 12.63 -0.46
N PHE A 154 22.78 13.07 0.43
CA PHE A 154 23.33 14.43 0.37
C PHE A 154 24.35 14.65 -0.74
N ARG A 155 25.02 13.60 -1.19
CA ARG A 155 25.93 13.70 -2.36
C ARG A 155 25.15 13.77 -3.67
N HIS A 156 24.01 13.11 -3.73
CA HIS A 156 23.14 13.15 -4.90
C HIS A 156 22.40 14.49 -5.04
N SER A 157 22.05 15.16 -3.94
CA SER A 157 21.26 16.40 -3.95
C SER A 157 22.08 17.66 -4.24
N LYS A 158 23.39 17.54 -4.46
CA LYS A 158 24.28 18.63 -4.88
C LYS A 158 24.56 18.58 -6.37
#